data_75af75ead7ca516c2a4dc51fa69b6216
#
_entry.id   75af75ead7ca516c2a4dc51fa69b6216
#
_cell.length_a   1.000
_cell.length_b   1.000
_cell.length_c   1.000
_cell.angle_alpha   90.00
_cell.angle_beta   90.00
_cell.angle_gamma   90.00
#
_symmetry.space_group_name_H-M   'P 1'
#
loop_
_entity.id
_entity.type
_entity.pdbx_description
1 polymer ?
#
loop_
_entity_poly.entity_id
_entity_poly.type
_entity_poly.pdbx_seq_one_letter_code
_entity_poly.pdbx_strand_id
1 'polypeptide(L)'
;MNLLLLAALPAAAAVLCGYTTIRLPVGRKEGKEHIACVGDSVTYGCTLPLFFLRRYPAVLQRLIGSDAQIAAFAVNDRTLQDTGNKPFRKERAFRQSMEYRPDTVVILLGTNDSKDSNWISAEAFRRQYAELIAAYRALSPAPRIVICTPPCAFKPFNRFFYITNDTRLDRVPEIAEAVKTVAAENGAELVDLYALTQGKRELFGPDGLHPNAAGAKRIAEAVFRTLSKSSAQGGKP
;
A
#
# COMPACT_ATOMS: atom_id res chain seq x y z
N MET A 1 20.06 28.47 23.80
CA MET A 1 19.08 27.77 22.98
C MET A 1 19.45 26.29 22.98
N ASN A 2 18.61 25.48 23.60
CA ASN A 2 18.95 24.11 24.00
C ASN A 2 19.28 23.21 22.79
N LEU A 3 20.44 22.55 22.78
CA LEU A 3 20.85 21.54 21.78
C LEU A 3 19.77 20.43 21.60
N LEU A 4 19.00 20.14 22.63
CA LEU A 4 17.86 19.22 22.62
C LEU A 4 16.71 19.67 21.71
N LEU A 5 16.47 20.97 21.56
CA LEU A 5 15.45 21.51 20.66
C LEU A 5 15.86 21.40 19.19
N LEU A 6 17.14 21.50 18.88
CA LEU A 6 17.68 21.36 17.51
C LEU A 6 17.65 19.90 17.01
N ALA A 7 17.76 18.92 17.91
CA ALA A 7 17.63 17.50 17.57
C ALA A 7 16.16 17.02 17.47
N ALA A 8 15.24 17.68 18.16
CA ALA A 8 13.82 17.33 18.15
C ALA A 8 13.10 17.75 16.85
N LEU A 9 13.54 18.83 16.21
CA LEU A 9 12.96 19.31 14.95
C LEU A 9 13.10 18.33 13.78
N PRO A 10 14.27 17.74 13.50
CA PRO A 10 14.39 16.73 12.44
C PRO A 10 13.65 15.43 12.77
N ALA A 11 13.59 15.02 14.05
CA ALA A 11 12.82 13.84 14.46
C ALA A 11 11.30 14.05 14.30
N ALA A 12 10.79 15.21 14.69
CA ALA A 12 9.38 15.57 14.50
C ALA A 12 9.04 15.68 13.01
N ALA A 13 9.92 16.22 12.16
CA ALA A 13 9.75 16.28 10.72
C ALA A 13 9.72 14.89 10.10
N ALA A 14 10.61 13.97 10.53
CA ALA A 14 10.63 12.59 10.06
C ALA A 14 9.32 11.86 10.39
N VAL A 15 8.77 12.09 11.58
CA VAL A 15 7.47 11.56 11.98
C VAL A 15 6.34 12.16 11.13
N LEU A 16 6.30 13.49 10.98
CA LEU A 16 5.24 14.18 10.22
C LEU A 16 5.25 13.86 8.73
N CYS A 17 6.40 13.49 8.17
CA CYS A 17 6.53 13.07 6.77
C CYS A 17 6.47 11.55 6.58
N GLY A 18 6.16 10.78 7.62
CA GLY A 18 5.97 9.34 7.51
C GLY A 18 7.23 8.52 7.27
N TYR A 19 8.43 9.06 7.50
CA TYR A 19 9.67 8.29 7.42
C TYR A 19 9.80 7.26 8.54
N THR A 20 9.23 7.58 9.70
CA THR A 20 9.17 6.66 10.85
C THR A 20 7.77 6.07 10.95
N THR A 21 7.67 4.74 10.97
CA THR A 21 6.38 4.08 11.13
C THR A 21 5.82 4.27 12.54
N ILE A 22 4.75 5.05 12.65
CA ILE A 22 3.94 5.17 13.87
C ILE A 22 2.70 4.32 13.72
N ARG A 23 2.38 3.54 14.73
CA ARG A 23 1.17 2.73 14.77
C ARG A 23 0.05 3.53 15.42
N LEU A 24 -0.93 3.89 14.62
CA LEU A 24 -2.16 4.49 15.12
C LEU A 24 -3.13 3.37 15.53
N PRO A 25 -3.79 3.46 16.69
CA PRO A 25 -4.82 2.50 17.04
C PRO A 25 -5.98 2.59 16.06
N VAL A 26 -6.48 1.44 15.63
CA VAL A 26 -7.62 1.35 14.73
C VAL A 26 -8.76 0.67 15.51
N GLY A 27 -9.78 1.43 15.85
CA GLY A 27 -11.03 0.91 16.37
C GLY A 27 -12.00 0.56 15.25
N ARG A 28 -12.84 -0.43 15.43
CA ARG A 28 -13.93 -0.78 14.50
C ARG A 28 -15.22 -0.05 14.91
N LYS A 29 -15.87 0.62 13.94
CA LYS A 29 -17.14 1.32 14.15
C LYS A 29 -18.29 0.43 13.68
N GLU A 30 -19.29 0.21 14.51
CA GLU A 30 -20.48 -0.57 14.16
C GLU A 30 -21.28 0.07 13.02
N GLY A 31 -21.99 -0.77 12.25
CA GLY A 31 -22.91 -0.33 11.20
C GLY A 31 -22.25 0.25 9.94
N LYS A 32 -20.95 -0.01 9.72
CA LYS A 32 -20.20 0.43 8.53
C LYS A 32 -19.50 -0.72 7.83
N GLU A 33 -19.34 -0.61 6.52
CA GLU A 33 -18.40 -1.45 5.79
C GLU A 33 -16.96 -1.16 6.29
N HIS A 34 -16.18 -2.20 6.50
CA HIS A 34 -14.81 -2.10 6.99
C HIS A 34 -13.83 -2.46 5.89
N ILE A 35 -13.03 -1.47 5.46
CA ILE A 35 -12.04 -1.64 4.41
C ILE A 35 -10.64 -1.54 5.01
N ALA A 36 -9.86 -2.63 4.91
CA ALA A 36 -8.47 -2.65 5.31
C ALA A 36 -7.56 -2.33 4.11
N CYS A 37 -6.81 -1.23 4.19
CA CYS A 37 -5.73 -0.94 3.25
C CYS A 37 -4.42 -1.48 3.82
N VAL A 38 -3.89 -2.51 3.19
CA VAL A 38 -2.72 -3.29 3.63
C VAL A 38 -1.54 -3.00 2.71
N GLY A 39 -0.36 -2.76 3.25
CA GLY A 39 0.78 -2.49 2.38
C GLY A 39 2.05 -2.00 3.06
N ASP A 40 2.90 -1.43 2.23
CA ASP A 40 4.21 -0.89 2.57
C ASP A 40 4.20 0.64 2.76
N SER A 41 5.31 1.29 2.45
CA SER A 41 5.49 2.74 2.55
C SER A 41 4.55 3.55 1.65
N VAL A 42 4.10 3.00 0.52
CA VAL A 42 3.12 3.67 -0.35
C VAL A 42 1.77 3.76 0.35
N THR A 43 1.32 2.69 0.98
CA THR A 43 0.07 2.67 1.76
C THR A 43 0.21 3.48 3.05
N TYR A 44 1.38 3.44 3.68
CA TYR A 44 1.67 4.22 4.88
C TYR A 44 1.66 5.73 4.61
N GLY A 45 2.11 6.16 3.42
CA GLY A 45 2.25 7.56 3.02
C GLY A 45 3.63 8.13 3.38
N CYS A 46 4.69 7.32 3.26
CA CYS A 46 6.07 7.77 3.44
C CYS A 46 6.36 8.96 2.54
N THR A 47 7.14 9.91 3.01
CA THR A 47 7.49 11.20 2.39
C THR A 47 6.37 12.25 2.30
N LEU A 48 5.13 11.91 2.60
CA LEU A 48 4.03 12.88 2.58
C LEU A 48 4.02 13.71 3.88
N PRO A 49 4.13 15.05 3.79
CA PRO A 49 3.87 15.89 4.95
C PRO A 49 2.45 15.66 5.47
N LEU A 50 2.28 15.50 6.78
CA LEU A 50 1.00 15.14 7.40
C LEU A 50 0.40 13.87 6.75
N PHE A 51 1.23 12.83 6.62
CA PHE A 51 0.90 11.59 5.90
C PHE A 51 -0.46 11.00 6.30
N PHE A 52 -0.84 11.06 7.56
CA PHE A 52 -2.11 10.55 8.07
C PHE A 52 -3.35 11.22 7.44
N LEU A 53 -3.20 12.44 6.87
CA LEU A 53 -4.25 13.15 6.14
C LEU A 53 -4.14 12.99 4.62
N ARG A 54 -2.93 12.73 4.10
CA ARG A 54 -2.63 12.81 2.66
C ARG A 54 -2.38 11.46 1.99
N ARG A 55 -2.10 10.41 2.75
CA ARG A 55 -1.95 9.05 2.23
C ARG A 55 -3.22 8.57 1.52
N TYR A 56 -3.09 7.68 0.53
CA TYR A 56 -4.25 7.27 -0.25
C TYR A 56 -5.41 6.68 0.59
N PRO A 57 -5.20 5.92 1.69
CA PRO A 57 -6.32 5.45 2.51
C PRO A 57 -7.12 6.60 3.15
N ALA A 58 -6.45 7.69 3.56
CA ALA A 58 -7.14 8.86 4.11
C ALA A 58 -7.90 9.66 3.03
N VAL A 59 -7.37 9.71 1.82
CA VAL A 59 -8.08 10.29 0.66
C VAL A 59 -9.28 9.41 0.30
N LEU A 60 -9.11 8.10 0.26
CA LEU A 60 -10.17 7.11 0.00
C LEU A 60 -11.31 7.25 1.01
N GLN A 61 -11.00 7.42 2.31
CA GLN A 61 -12.01 7.68 3.34
C GLN A 61 -12.86 8.90 3.02
N ARG A 62 -12.24 9.99 2.52
CA ARG A 62 -12.99 11.20 2.14
C ARG A 62 -13.85 10.99 0.88
N LEU A 63 -13.41 10.17 -0.07
CA LEU A 63 -14.17 9.84 -1.28
C LEU A 63 -15.40 8.97 -1.00
N ILE A 64 -15.26 8.00 -0.09
CA ILE A 64 -16.36 7.09 0.31
C ILE A 64 -17.30 7.77 1.31
N GLY A 65 -16.79 8.70 2.10
CA GLY A 65 -17.59 9.39 3.11
C GLY A 65 -17.85 8.53 4.36
N SER A 66 -19.10 8.53 4.84
CA SER A 66 -19.52 7.88 6.08
C SER A 66 -19.91 6.41 5.92
N ASP A 67 -20.06 5.92 4.69
CA ASP A 67 -20.64 4.60 4.40
C ASP A 67 -19.69 3.46 4.75
N ALA A 68 -18.39 3.71 4.71
CA ALA A 68 -17.37 2.77 5.12
C ALA A 68 -16.37 3.39 6.10
N GLN A 69 -15.65 2.52 6.80
CA GLN A 69 -14.49 2.86 7.61
C GLN A 69 -13.22 2.31 6.98
N ILE A 70 -12.32 3.20 6.59
CA ILE A 70 -11.03 2.85 6.01
C ILE A 70 -9.97 2.77 7.10
N ALA A 71 -9.34 1.61 7.24
CA ALA A 71 -8.21 1.39 8.15
C ALA A 71 -6.93 1.09 7.37
N ALA A 72 -5.84 1.72 7.74
CA ALA A 72 -4.54 1.46 7.11
C ALA A 72 -3.65 0.61 8.02
N PHE A 73 -3.32 -0.58 7.54
CA PHE A 73 -2.39 -1.52 8.17
C PHE A 73 -1.13 -1.61 7.30
N ALA A 74 -0.24 -0.65 7.47
CA ALA A 74 0.92 -0.50 6.61
C ALA A 74 2.19 -0.23 7.41
N VAL A 75 3.31 -0.73 6.92
CA VAL A 75 4.63 -0.55 7.53
C VAL A 75 5.64 -0.26 6.43
N ASN A 76 6.47 0.76 6.61
CA ASN A 76 7.47 1.13 5.62
C ASN A 76 8.42 -0.02 5.31
N ASP A 77 8.85 -0.13 4.04
CA ASP A 77 9.91 -1.02 3.59
C ASP A 77 9.57 -2.53 3.72
N ARG A 78 8.27 -2.89 3.64
CA ARG A 78 7.84 -4.30 3.77
C ARG A 78 7.70 -4.96 2.40
N THR A 79 8.16 -6.24 2.36
CA THR A 79 8.02 -7.11 1.19
C THR A 79 6.73 -7.91 1.25
N LEU A 80 6.22 -8.28 0.09
CA LEU A 80 5.20 -9.32 -0.05
C LEU A 80 5.79 -10.68 0.29
N GLN A 81 6.96 -10.99 -0.29
CA GLN A 81 7.62 -12.28 -0.12
C GLN A 81 8.08 -12.48 1.33
N ASP A 82 7.69 -13.60 1.92
CA ASP A 82 8.09 -14.00 3.29
C ASP A 82 9.57 -14.31 3.40
N THR A 83 10.21 -14.56 2.27
CA THR A 83 11.66 -14.78 2.13
C THR A 83 12.45 -13.48 2.02
N GLY A 84 11.77 -12.34 1.81
CA GLY A 84 12.41 -11.04 1.82
C GLY A 84 12.94 -10.65 3.21
N ASN A 85 13.74 -9.59 3.24
CA ASN A 85 14.41 -9.15 4.48
C ASN A 85 13.44 -8.61 5.54
N LYS A 86 12.26 -8.11 5.13
CA LYS A 86 11.25 -7.52 6.02
C LYS A 86 9.82 -7.91 5.60
N PRO A 87 9.40 -9.17 5.75
CA PRO A 87 8.10 -9.64 5.28
C PRO A 87 6.93 -8.97 6.00
N PHE A 88 5.93 -8.51 5.23
CA PHE A 88 4.73 -7.93 5.79
C PHE A 88 3.94 -8.92 6.67
N ARG A 89 3.86 -10.19 6.29
CA ARG A 89 3.15 -11.23 7.05
C ARG A 89 3.72 -11.46 8.46
N LYS A 90 4.98 -11.12 8.70
CA LYS A 90 5.60 -11.19 10.04
C LYS A 90 5.30 -9.96 10.91
N GLU A 91 4.71 -8.92 10.33
CA GLU A 91 4.42 -7.68 11.06
C GLU A 91 3.17 -7.79 11.94
N ARG A 92 3.18 -6.98 13.02
CA ARG A 92 1.98 -6.79 13.84
C ARG A 92 0.83 -6.20 13.01
N ALA A 93 1.13 -5.36 12.03
CA ALA A 93 0.13 -4.76 11.15
C ALA A 93 -0.68 -5.81 10.38
N PHE A 94 -0.04 -6.91 9.93
CA PHE A 94 -0.75 -8.03 9.31
C PHE A 94 -1.74 -8.66 10.29
N ARG A 95 -1.29 -9.01 11.50
CA ARG A 95 -2.18 -9.60 12.52
C ARG A 95 -3.34 -8.68 12.88
N GLN A 96 -3.07 -7.38 13.05
CA GLN A 96 -4.10 -6.39 13.33
C GLN A 96 -5.11 -6.23 12.18
N SER A 97 -4.67 -6.36 10.91
CA SER A 97 -5.58 -6.34 9.77
C SER A 97 -6.51 -7.54 9.74
N MET A 98 -6.02 -8.71 10.17
CA MET A 98 -6.85 -9.92 10.33
C MET A 98 -7.85 -9.78 11.50
N GLU A 99 -7.39 -9.29 12.64
CA GLU A 99 -8.21 -9.02 13.83
C GLU A 99 -9.29 -7.95 13.58
N TYR A 100 -9.03 -7.03 12.67
CA TYR A 100 -9.99 -6.00 12.25
C TYR A 100 -11.21 -6.60 11.53
N ARG A 101 -11.12 -7.84 11.02
CA ARG A 101 -12.18 -8.55 10.28
C ARG A 101 -12.78 -7.66 9.19
N PRO A 102 -12.02 -7.26 8.20
CA PRO A 102 -12.50 -6.37 7.14
C PRO A 102 -13.52 -7.05 6.25
N ASP A 103 -14.47 -6.28 5.72
CA ASP A 103 -15.38 -6.71 4.66
C ASP A 103 -14.68 -6.64 3.28
N THR A 104 -13.74 -5.73 3.16
CA THR A 104 -12.89 -5.58 1.96
C THR A 104 -11.42 -5.38 2.35
N VAL A 105 -10.51 -6.07 1.65
CA VAL A 105 -9.06 -5.87 1.80
C VAL A 105 -8.48 -5.32 0.50
N VAL A 106 -7.80 -4.18 0.58
CA VAL A 106 -7.03 -3.58 -0.52
C VAL A 106 -5.55 -3.81 -0.24
N ILE A 107 -4.87 -4.61 -1.07
CA ILE A 107 -3.47 -5.00 -0.88
C ILE A 107 -2.60 -4.26 -1.88
N LEU A 108 -1.62 -3.50 -1.40
CA LEU A 108 -0.62 -2.80 -2.21
C LEU A 108 0.78 -3.12 -1.64
N LEU A 109 1.40 -4.16 -2.19
CA LEU A 109 2.73 -4.66 -1.87
C LEU A 109 3.48 -5.01 -3.17
N GLY A 110 4.79 -5.18 -3.08
CA GLY A 110 5.63 -5.61 -4.19
C GLY A 110 6.73 -4.63 -4.56
N THR A 111 6.62 -3.35 -4.19
CA THR A 111 7.66 -2.36 -4.50
C THR A 111 9.02 -2.75 -3.90
N ASN A 112 9.04 -3.19 -2.64
CA ASN A 112 10.27 -3.59 -1.95
C ASN A 112 10.79 -4.97 -2.38
N ASP A 113 9.95 -5.77 -2.99
CA ASP A 113 10.32 -7.04 -3.59
C ASP A 113 11.20 -6.86 -4.84
N SER A 114 11.21 -5.67 -5.44
CA SER A 114 12.08 -5.36 -6.58
C SER A 114 13.57 -5.36 -6.24
N LYS A 115 13.94 -5.21 -4.98
CA LYS A 115 15.35 -5.21 -4.51
C LYS A 115 16.01 -6.55 -4.74
N ASP A 116 17.30 -6.56 -5.13
CA ASP A 116 18.04 -7.80 -5.37
C ASP A 116 18.11 -8.70 -4.13
N SER A 117 18.13 -8.09 -2.94
CA SER A 117 18.12 -8.82 -1.66
C SER A 117 16.81 -9.55 -1.34
N ASN A 118 15.71 -9.19 -2.02
CA ASN A 118 14.36 -9.67 -1.72
C ASN A 118 13.76 -10.53 -2.84
N TRP A 119 14.20 -10.32 -4.07
CA TRP A 119 13.63 -11.00 -5.24
C TRP A 119 14.17 -12.41 -5.41
N ILE A 120 13.27 -13.36 -5.57
CA ILE A 120 13.61 -14.74 -5.94
C ILE A 120 13.23 -14.97 -7.40
N SER A 121 11.95 -14.95 -7.72
CA SER A 121 11.40 -15.10 -9.06
C SER A 121 9.93 -14.65 -9.11
N ALA A 122 9.42 -14.39 -10.30
CA ALA A 122 8.01 -14.08 -10.50
C ALA A 122 7.09 -15.23 -10.04
N GLU A 123 7.52 -16.48 -10.19
CA GLU A 123 6.77 -17.66 -9.72
C GLU A 123 6.68 -17.69 -8.20
N ALA A 124 7.80 -17.51 -7.50
CA ALA A 124 7.84 -17.47 -6.04
C ALA A 124 7.00 -16.30 -5.50
N PHE A 125 7.06 -15.15 -6.15
CA PHE A 125 6.26 -13.98 -5.82
C PHE A 125 4.76 -14.28 -5.96
N ARG A 126 4.31 -14.83 -7.10
CA ARG A 126 2.91 -15.18 -7.34
C ARG A 126 2.40 -16.19 -6.31
N ARG A 127 3.17 -17.26 -6.04
CA ARG A 127 2.79 -18.24 -5.03
C ARG A 127 2.57 -17.60 -3.66
N GLN A 128 3.52 -16.79 -3.19
CA GLN A 128 3.42 -16.16 -1.87
C GLN A 128 2.33 -15.09 -1.81
N TYR A 129 2.02 -14.44 -2.93
CA TYR A 129 0.86 -13.54 -3.00
C TYR A 129 -0.46 -14.31 -2.89
N ALA A 130 -0.59 -15.43 -3.59
CA ALA A 130 -1.75 -16.31 -3.48
C ALA A 130 -1.95 -16.81 -2.04
N GLU A 131 -0.87 -17.14 -1.33
CA GLU A 131 -0.91 -17.49 0.09
C GLU A 131 -1.41 -16.33 0.97
N LEU A 132 -1.01 -15.09 0.69
CA LEU A 132 -1.53 -13.91 1.40
C LEU A 132 -3.03 -13.72 1.16
N ILE A 133 -3.48 -13.88 -0.08
CA ILE A 133 -4.91 -13.83 -0.44
C ILE A 133 -5.67 -14.93 0.28
N ALA A 134 -5.16 -16.16 0.28
CA ALA A 134 -5.78 -17.30 0.96
C ALA A 134 -5.91 -17.06 2.47
N ALA A 135 -4.91 -16.44 3.10
CA ALA A 135 -4.96 -16.10 4.51
C ALA A 135 -6.13 -15.15 4.83
N TYR A 136 -6.36 -14.13 4.01
CA TYR A 136 -7.52 -13.24 4.20
C TYR A 136 -8.85 -13.95 3.90
N ARG A 137 -8.92 -14.80 2.88
CA ARG A 137 -10.13 -15.55 2.54
C ARG A 137 -10.53 -16.58 3.61
N ALA A 138 -9.59 -17.00 4.45
CA ALA A 138 -9.87 -17.87 5.60
C ALA A 138 -10.61 -17.16 6.74
N LEU A 139 -10.77 -15.83 6.69
CA LEU A 139 -11.62 -15.10 7.62
C LEU A 139 -13.10 -15.44 7.40
N SER A 140 -13.90 -15.36 8.47
CA SER A 140 -15.35 -15.58 8.40
C SER A 140 -16.10 -14.34 8.94
N PRO A 141 -16.90 -13.68 8.09
CA PRO A 141 -17.06 -13.91 6.65
C PRO A 141 -15.78 -13.60 5.86
N ALA A 142 -15.62 -14.24 4.69
CA ALA A 142 -14.49 -13.97 3.81
C ALA A 142 -14.60 -12.58 3.18
N PRO A 143 -13.53 -11.75 3.24
CA PRO A 143 -13.57 -10.41 2.68
C PRO A 143 -13.48 -10.42 1.14
N ARG A 144 -14.00 -9.38 0.53
CA ARG A 144 -13.68 -9.00 -0.84
C ARG A 144 -12.19 -8.68 -0.95
N ILE A 145 -11.52 -9.18 -2.00
CA ILE A 145 -10.08 -8.96 -2.21
C ILE A 145 -9.86 -8.07 -3.42
N VAL A 146 -9.22 -6.94 -3.20
CA VAL A 146 -8.73 -6.01 -4.22
C VAL A 146 -7.22 -5.96 -4.12
N ILE A 147 -6.51 -6.24 -5.21
CA ILE A 147 -5.05 -6.17 -5.24
C ILE A 147 -4.59 -5.08 -6.20
N CYS A 148 -3.53 -4.38 -5.84
CA CYS A 148 -2.97 -3.30 -6.63
C CYS A 148 -1.60 -3.70 -7.16
N THR A 149 -1.31 -3.41 -8.44
CA THR A 149 0.07 -3.45 -8.90
C THR A 149 0.88 -2.38 -8.18
N PRO A 150 2.19 -2.56 -7.92
CA PRO A 150 3.01 -1.46 -7.47
C PRO A 150 2.95 -0.32 -8.49
N PRO A 151 2.93 0.95 -8.05
CA PRO A 151 3.05 2.08 -8.98
C PRO A 151 4.43 2.08 -9.63
N CYS A 152 4.59 2.80 -10.75
CA CYS A 152 5.88 3.00 -11.39
C CYS A 152 6.91 3.55 -10.40
N ALA A 153 8.18 3.23 -10.65
CA ALA A 153 9.31 3.82 -9.98
C ALA A 153 10.19 4.55 -10.98
N PHE A 154 10.77 5.66 -10.57
CA PHE A 154 11.57 6.55 -11.40
C PHE A 154 12.92 6.81 -10.76
N LYS A 155 13.89 7.23 -11.55
CA LYS A 155 15.17 7.69 -11.00
C LYS A 155 14.94 8.87 -10.05
N PRO A 156 15.63 8.91 -8.90
CA PRO A 156 15.54 10.04 -7.99
C PRO A 156 16.13 11.31 -8.62
N PHE A 157 15.70 12.49 -8.16
CA PHE A 157 16.15 13.79 -8.68
C PHE A 157 17.66 14.00 -8.49
N ASN A 158 18.17 13.52 -7.33
CA ASN A 158 19.60 13.59 -7.03
C ASN A 158 19.99 12.54 -5.98
N ARG A 159 21.30 12.42 -5.69
CA ARG A 159 21.84 11.44 -4.74
C ARG A 159 21.32 11.57 -3.30
N PHE A 160 20.90 12.73 -2.88
CA PHE A 160 20.39 12.95 -1.52
C PHE A 160 19.01 12.29 -1.29
N PHE A 161 18.26 12.03 -2.36
CA PHE A 161 16.95 11.39 -2.30
C PHE A 161 17.01 9.88 -2.52
N TYR A 162 18.19 9.29 -2.52
CA TYR A 162 18.38 7.83 -2.58
C TYR A 162 17.98 7.20 -1.23
N ILE A 163 16.68 7.13 -0.96
CA ILE A 163 16.15 6.46 0.24
C ILE A 163 16.23 4.93 0.08
N THR A 164 16.32 4.44 -1.16
CA THR A 164 16.34 3.00 -1.49
C THR A 164 17.31 2.75 -2.64
N ASN A 165 18.60 2.72 -2.34
CA ASN A 165 19.68 2.55 -3.33
C ASN A 165 19.63 1.22 -4.11
N ASP A 166 18.83 0.26 -3.67
CA ASP A 166 18.77 -1.11 -4.19
C ASP A 166 17.43 -1.42 -4.89
N THR A 167 16.52 -0.44 -5.05
CA THR A 167 15.29 -0.65 -5.82
C THR A 167 15.60 -0.83 -7.30
N ARG A 168 15.24 -1.96 -7.86
CA ARG A 168 15.42 -2.28 -9.28
C ARG A 168 14.20 -1.77 -10.07
N LEU A 169 14.40 -0.60 -10.72
CA LEU A 169 13.35 0.04 -11.52
C LEU A 169 12.90 -0.83 -12.70
N ASP A 170 13.82 -1.61 -13.26
CA ASP A 170 13.59 -2.56 -14.34
C ASP A 170 12.79 -3.79 -13.93
N ARG A 171 12.71 -4.09 -12.63
CA ARG A 171 11.94 -5.22 -12.09
C ARG A 171 10.48 -4.85 -11.72
N VAL A 172 10.22 -3.57 -11.48
CA VAL A 172 8.85 -3.12 -11.11
C VAL A 172 7.80 -3.54 -12.16
N PRO A 173 8.03 -3.41 -13.48
CA PRO A 173 7.09 -3.91 -14.49
C PRO A 173 6.88 -5.44 -14.43
N GLU A 174 7.92 -6.24 -14.19
CA GLU A 174 7.80 -7.69 -14.01
C GLU A 174 6.90 -8.04 -12.81
N ILE A 175 7.08 -7.33 -11.69
CA ILE A 175 6.24 -7.49 -10.51
C ILE A 175 4.80 -7.08 -10.80
N ALA A 176 4.59 -6.00 -11.54
CA ALA A 176 3.24 -5.56 -11.93
C ALA A 176 2.52 -6.63 -12.76
N GLU A 177 3.20 -7.27 -13.71
CA GLU A 177 2.64 -8.39 -14.48
C GLU A 177 2.37 -9.62 -13.60
N ALA A 178 3.25 -9.92 -12.65
CA ALA A 178 3.02 -10.98 -11.69
C ALA A 178 1.75 -10.73 -10.85
N VAL A 179 1.52 -9.49 -10.40
CA VAL A 179 0.29 -9.11 -9.66
C VAL A 179 -0.95 -9.27 -10.52
N LYS A 180 -0.91 -8.87 -11.82
CA LYS A 180 -2.03 -9.06 -12.75
C LYS A 180 -2.39 -10.55 -12.90
N THR A 181 -1.36 -11.39 -13.05
CA THR A 181 -1.53 -12.84 -13.14
C THR A 181 -2.18 -13.39 -11.87
N VAL A 182 -1.69 -12.99 -10.69
CA VAL A 182 -2.27 -13.39 -9.40
C VAL A 182 -3.75 -12.96 -9.29
N ALA A 183 -4.09 -11.75 -9.73
CA ALA A 183 -5.47 -11.29 -9.73
C ALA A 183 -6.38 -12.22 -10.52
N ALA A 184 -5.98 -12.54 -11.74
CA ALA A 184 -6.74 -13.41 -12.65
C ALA A 184 -6.87 -14.85 -12.10
N GLU A 185 -5.74 -15.44 -11.65
CA GLU A 185 -5.69 -16.83 -11.16
C GLU A 185 -6.49 -17.02 -9.85
N ASN A 186 -6.56 -15.98 -9.03
CA ASN A 186 -7.24 -16.05 -7.73
C ASN A 186 -8.60 -15.33 -7.72
N GLY A 187 -9.14 -14.85 -8.85
CA GLY A 187 -10.41 -14.13 -8.87
C GLY A 187 -10.43 -12.93 -7.91
N ALA A 188 -9.31 -12.22 -7.80
CA ALA A 188 -9.21 -10.98 -7.06
C ALA A 188 -9.42 -9.79 -8.00
N GLU A 189 -10.01 -8.70 -7.49
CA GLU A 189 -10.14 -7.49 -8.28
C GLU A 189 -8.81 -6.77 -8.41
N LEU A 190 -8.55 -6.23 -9.59
CA LEU A 190 -7.26 -5.58 -9.91
C LEU A 190 -7.41 -4.06 -10.00
N VAL A 191 -6.47 -3.34 -9.37
CA VAL A 191 -6.19 -1.93 -9.63
C VAL A 191 -4.81 -1.81 -10.25
N ASP A 192 -4.73 -1.57 -11.56
CA ASP A 192 -3.45 -1.42 -12.25
C ASP A 192 -2.85 -0.03 -12.03
N LEU A 193 -2.14 0.13 -10.90
CA LEU A 193 -1.45 1.38 -10.57
C LEU A 193 -0.18 1.57 -11.39
N TYR A 194 0.43 0.48 -11.88
CA TYR A 194 1.58 0.58 -12.77
C TYR A 194 1.19 1.32 -14.06
N ALA A 195 0.17 0.85 -14.76
CA ALA A 195 -0.34 1.52 -15.96
C ALA A 195 -0.87 2.93 -15.66
N LEU A 196 -1.52 3.12 -14.52
CA LEU A 196 -2.02 4.44 -14.10
C LEU A 196 -0.91 5.49 -13.96
N THR A 197 0.28 5.08 -13.52
CA THR A 197 1.40 5.97 -13.17
C THR A 197 2.54 5.97 -14.19
N GLN A 198 2.45 5.12 -15.21
CA GLN A 198 3.47 5.01 -16.24
C GLN A 198 3.70 6.35 -16.95
N GLY A 199 4.96 6.78 -17.02
CA GLY A 199 5.36 8.05 -17.63
C GLY A 199 5.03 9.31 -16.81
N LYS A 200 4.44 9.16 -15.61
CA LYS A 200 3.95 10.30 -14.80
C LYS A 200 4.85 10.57 -13.59
N ARG A 201 6.11 10.95 -13.86
CA ARG A 201 7.10 11.27 -12.81
C ARG A 201 6.60 12.35 -11.84
N GLU A 202 5.76 13.27 -12.30
CA GLU A 202 5.19 14.37 -11.53
C GLU A 202 4.26 13.91 -10.40
N LEU A 203 3.80 12.66 -10.42
CA LEU A 203 2.99 12.06 -9.34
C LEU A 203 3.82 11.57 -8.16
N PHE A 204 5.14 11.66 -8.24
CA PHE A 204 6.05 11.12 -7.24
C PHE A 204 6.88 12.20 -6.57
N GLY A 205 7.34 11.90 -5.38
CA GLY A 205 8.28 12.73 -4.64
C GLY A 205 9.68 12.79 -5.29
N PRO A 206 10.60 13.57 -4.71
CA PRO A 206 11.96 13.70 -5.24
C PRO A 206 12.73 12.39 -5.37
N ASP A 207 12.39 11.39 -4.53
CA ASP A 207 12.98 10.04 -4.56
C ASP A 207 12.56 9.20 -5.77
N GLY A 208 11.51 9.59 -6.49
CA GLY A 208 10.99 8.87 -7.64
C GLY A 208 10.24 7.58 -7.33
N LEU A 209 10.08 7.24 -6.05
CA LEU A 209 9.49 5.99 -5.59
C LEU A 209 8.17 6.22 -4.87
N HIS A 210 8.14 7.16 -3.95
CA HIS A 210 6.95 7.43 -3.14
C HIS A 210 6.03 8.44 -3.83
N PRO A 211 4.74 8.13 -3.96
CA PRO A 211 3.76 9.07 -4.51
C PRO A 211 3.67 10.34 -3.67
N ASN A 212 3.66 11.49 -4.32
CA ASN A 212 3.34 12.76 -3.67
C ASN A 212 1.81 12.88 -3.43
N ALA A 213 1.33 14.03 -2.96
CA ALA A 213 -0.10 14.21 -2.65
C ALA A 213 -1.01 14.01 -3.88
N ALA A 214 -0.56 14.42 -5.07
CA ALA A 214 -1.29 14.18 -6.32
C ALA A 214 -1.31 12.69 -6.68
N GLY A 215 -0.17 12.00 -6.54
CA GLY A 215 -0.07 10.55 -6.74
C GLY A 215 -0.93 9.76 -5.77
N ALA A 216 -0.89 10.11 -4.48
CA ALA A 216 -1.74 9.48 -3.46
C ALA A 216 -3.25 9.67 -3.76
N LYS A 217 -3.65 10.86 -4.24
CA LYS A 217 -5.01 11.14 -4.69
C LYS A 217 -5.39 10.26 -5.89
N ARG A 218 -4.53 10.12 -6.88
CA ARG A 218 -4.78 9.27 -8.06
C ARG A 218 -4.94 7.80 -7.70
N ILE A 219 -4.12 7.29 -6.75
CA ILE A 219 -4.26 5.94 -6.22
C ILE A 219 -5.63 5.77 -5.54
N ALA A 220 -6.01 6.70 -4.65
CA ALA A 220 -7.30 6.66 -3.96
C ALA A 220 -8.48 6.66 -4.94
N GLU A 221 -8.45 7.51 -5.96
CA GLU A 221 -9.48 7.58 -7.01
C GLU A 221 -9.59 6.28 -7.81
N ALA A 222 -8.46 5.61 -8.09
CA ALA A 222 -8.46 4.33 -8.80
C ALA A 222 -9.06 3.22 -7.94
N VAL A 223 -8.66 3.13 -6.66
CA VAL A 223 -9.24 2.18 -5.70
C VAL A 223 -10.73 2.46 -5.52
N PHE A 224 -11.14 3.71 -5.34
CA PHE A 224 -12.54 4.10 -5.20
C PHE A 224 -13.39 3.64 -6.39
N ARG A 225 -12.92 3.86 -7.63
CA ARG A 225 -13.64 3.41 -8.82
C ARG A 225 -13.82 1.89 -8.87
N THR A 226 -12.83 1.14 -8.42
CA THR A 226 -12.94 -0.33 -8.36
C THR A 226 -13.95 -0.76 -7.30
N LEU A 227 -13.89 -0.16 -6.11
CA LEU A 227 -14.85 -0.46 -5.04
C LEU A 227 -16.29 -0.15 -5.44
N SER A 228 -16.53 1.00 -6.10
CA SER A 228 -17.87 1.44 -6.49
C SER A 228 -18.51 0.61 -7.62
N LYS A 229 -17.71 0.00 -8.52
CA LYS A 229 -18.25 -0.82 -9.63
C LYS A 229 -18.97 -2.07 -9.14
N SER A 230 -18.48 -2.72 -8.12
CA SER A 230 -19.09 -3.96 -7.59
C SER A 230 -20.34 -3.69 -6.75
N SER A 231 -20.43 -2.54 -6.09
CA SER A 231 -21.66 -2.15 -5.38
C SER A 231 -22.85 -1.98 -6.34
N ALA A 232 -22.58 -1.58 -7.59
CA ALA A 232 -23.60 -1.45 -8.63
C ALA A 232 -24.07 -2.82 -9.22
N GLN A 233 -23.25 -3.87 -9.13
CA GLN A 233 -23.57 -5.21 -9.64
C GLN A 233 -24.23 -6.12 -8.58
N GLY A 234 -24.05 -5.83 -7.29
CA GLY A 234 -24.67 -6.57 -6.17
C GLY A 234 -26.07 -6.09 -5.77
N GLY A 235 -26.55 -5.02 -6.36
CA GLY A 235 -27.88 -4.45 -6.10
C GLY A 235 -28.91 -4.86 -7.14
N LYS A 236 -29.21 -6.17 -7.26
CA LYS A 236 -30.48 -6.65 -7.85
C LYS A 236 -31.11 -7.64 -6.89
N PRO A 237 -32.41 -7.44 -6.61
CA PRO A 237 -33.15 -8.20 -5.65
C PRO A 237 -33.31 -9.67 -6.02
#